data_87559fd331100d9cb6bd1cb4178351d1
#
_entry.id   87559fd331100d9cb6bd1cb4178351d1
#
_cell.length_a   1.000
_cell.length_b   1.000
_cell.length_c   1.000
_cell.angle_alpha   90.00
_cell.angle_beta   90.00
_cell.angle_gamma   90.00
#
_symmetry.space_group_name_H-M   'P 1'
#
loop_
_entity.id
_entity.type
_entity.pdbx_description
1 polymer ?
#
loop_
_entity_poly.entity_id
_entity_poly.type
_entity_poly.pdbx_seq_one_letter_code
_entity_poly.pdbx_strand_id
1 'polypeptide(L)'
;MRELLQTRVVAHTGQKVQFRFHPVMHLLDGDSFGAVCEMSQTFEESASFGPMSTASKATDPARWLSDRLSEVASAAHQMDQRMRPIIVPSPMAALSHANTAIACDATIRRTTLCQQEICLEFEDAAFAGCPNDVVRHVAHLRRHGFRVSVDMRKSWQTPIGEGLRLLIDSLRVDARDLEMNEKLMDICEAASASGMLVIAENANWRDGEFLNRIGIHAGSKLRTDS
;
A
#
# COMPACT_ATOMS: atom_id res chain seq x y z
N MET A 1 -22.61 -4.75 12.61
CA MET A 1 -21.22 -4.24 12.52
C MET A 1 -21.29 -2.94 11.73
N ARG A 2 -21.24 -1.77 12.40
CA ARG A 2 -21.37 -0.47 11.72
C ARG A 2 -20.05 -0.13 11.06
N GLU A 3 -20.10 0.25 9.80
CA GLU A 3 -18.97 0.72 8.99
C GLU A 3 -18.10 1.73 9.75
N LEU A 4 -16.88 1.32 10.07
CA LEU A 4 -15.81 2.21 10.52
C LEU A 4 -15.13 2.89 9.32
N LEU A 5 -15.91 3.29 8.32
CA LEU A 5 -15.44 4.10 7.21
C LEU A 5 -15.31 5.56 7.69
N GLN A 6 -14.12 5.93 8.10
CA GLN A 6 -13.82 7.32 8.39
C GLN A 6 -13.31 8.00 7.13
N THR A 7 -14.12 8.91 6.58
CA THR A 7 -13.74 9.74 5.43
C THR A 7 -13.50 11.17 5.90
N ARG A 8 -12.36 11.76 5.59
CA ARG A 8 -12.10 13.17 5.86
C ARG A 8 -11.37 13.86 4.70
N VAL A 9 -11.69 15.13 4.54
CA VAL A 9 -11.08 16.01 3.54
C VAL A 9 -10.02 16.87 4.21
N VAL A 10 -8.76 16.72 3.82
CA VAL A 10 -7.66 17.61 4.24
C VAL A 10 -7.34 18.56 3.09
N ALA A 11 -7.43 19.86 3.34
CA ALA A 11 -7.15 20.89 2.34
C ALA A 11 -5.70 21.39 2.51
N HIS A 12 -4.84 21.11 1.53
CA HIS A 12 -3.59 21.81 1.35
C HIS A 12 -3.48 22.33 -0.09
N THR A 13 -3.10 23.60 -0.24
CA THR A 13 -2.77 24.26 -1.53
C THR A 13 -3.76 24.05 -2.68
N GLY A 14 -5.04 24.42 -2.47
CA GLY A 14 -6.00 24.61 -3.56
C GLY A 14 -6.74 23.37 -4.08
N GLN A 15 -6.23 22.16 -3.91
CA GLN A 15 -6.92 20.90 -4.20
C GLN A 15 -7.11 20.10 -2.91
N LYS A 16 -8.38 19.72 -2.63
CA LYS A 16 -8.72 18.94 -1.43
C LYS A 16 -8.47 17.46 -1.70
N VAL A 17 -7.41 16.90 -1.15
CA VAL A 17 -7.19 15.45 -1.16
C VAL A 17 -8.05 14.83 -0.06
N GLN A 18 -8.83 13.83 -0.42
CA GLN A 18 -9.62 13.05 0.52
C GLN A 18 -8.89 11.77 0.88
N PHE A 19 -8.87 11.44 2.16
CA PHE A 19 -8.30 10.19 2.68
C PHE A 19 -9.41 9.33 3.27
N ARG A 20 -9.36 8.03 2.97
CA ARG A 20 -10.18 7.00 3.60
C ARG A 20 -9.27 5.90 4.11
N PHE A 21 -9.56 5.39 5.30
CA PHE A 21 -8.83 4.27 5.88
C PHE A 21 -9.76 3.06 5.95
N HIS A 22 -9.39 2.01 5.23
CA HIS A 22 -10.10 0.74 5.22
C HIS A 22 -9.38 -0.21 6.17
N PRO A 23 -10.04 -0.77 7.20
CA PRO A 23 -9.40 -1.70 8.10
C PRO A 23 -8.91 -2.94 7.36
N VAL A 24 -7.75 -3.44 7.77
CA VAL A 24 -7.25 -4.78 7.43
C VAL A 24 -7.57 -5.69 8.60
N MET A 25 -8.33 -6.74 8.35
CA MET A 25 -8.88 -7.61 9.38
C MET A 25 -8.47 -9.06 9.13
N HIS A 26 -8.23 -9.81 10.19
CA HIS A 26 -8.11 -11.27 10.10
C HIS A 26 -9.42 -11.88 9.63
N LEU A 27 -9.35 -12.82 8.69
CA LEU A 27 -10.53 -13.44 8.08
C LEU A 27 -11.21 -14.46 9.00
N LEU A 28 -10.53 -14.98 10.01
CA LEU A 28 -11.11 -15.98 10.92
C LEU A 28 -11.67 -15.38 12.21
N ASP A 29 -10.97 -14.44 12.83
CA ASP A 29 -11.36 -13.89 14.15
C ASP A 29 -11.92 -12.48 14.07
N GLY A 30 -11.69 -11.76 12.96
CA GLY A 30 -12.18 -10.40 12.76
C GLY A 30 -11.36 -9.33 13.44
N ASP A 31 -10.22 -9.66 14.02
CA ASP A 31 -9.34 -8.70 14.63
C ASP A 31 -8.68 -7.80 13.58
N SER A 32 -8.67 -6.49 13.82
CA SER A 32 -8.05 -5.53 12.91
C SER A 32 -6.60 -5.26 13.32
N PHE A 33 -5.69 -5.30 12.35
CA PHE A 33 -4.26 -5.13 12.59
C PHE A 33 -3.56 -4.19 11.60
N GLY A 34 -4.30 -3.40 10.86
CA GLY A 34 -3.77 -2.43 9.92
C GLY A 34 -4.87 -1.68 9.20
N ALA A 35 -4.49 -0.76 8.35
CA ALA A 35 -5.42 -0.03 7.50
C ALA A 35 -4.81 0.25 6.11
N VAL A 36 -5.62 0.11 5.07
CA VAL A 36 -5.28 0.60 3.73
C VAL A 36 -5.76 2.04 3.60
N CYS A 37 -4.84 2.94 3.27
CA CYS A 37 -5.16 4.31 2.95
C CYS A 37 -5.58 4.42 1.48
N GLU A 38 -6.76 4.95 1.23
CA GLU A 38 -7.22 5.33 -0.10
C GLU A 38 -7.16 6.85 -0.23
N MET A 39 -6.60 7.33 -1.34
CA MET A 39 -6.45 8.75 -1.65
C MET A 39 -7.26 9.09 -2.90
N SER A 40 -7.93 10.24 -2.91
CA SER A 40 -8.71 10.71 -4.06
C SER A 40 -7.86 11.26 -5.22
N GLN A 41 -6.53 11.34 -5.06
CA GLN A 41 -5.62 11.89 -6.06
C GLN A 41 -4.36 11.02 -6.16
N THR A 42 -4.04 10.58 -7.38
CA THR A 42 -2.82 9.83 -7.70
C THR A 42 -1.66 10.76 -8.09
N PHE A 43 -0.46 10.20 -8.19
CA PHE A 43 0.72 10.93 -8.66
C PHE A 43 0.55 11.34 -10.13
N GLU A 44 0.05 10.45 -10.96
CA GLU A 44 -0.17 10.66 -12.40
C GLU A 44 -1.17 11.77 -12.64
N GLU A 45 -2.26 11.82 -11.87
CA GLU A 45 -3.25 12.90 -11.91
C GLU A 45 -2.63 14.23 -11.47
N SER A 46 -1.83 14.24 -10.40
CA SER A 46 -1.14 15.44 -9.93
C SER A 46 -0.15 16.00 -10.93
N ALA A 47 0.53 15.12 -11.67
CA ALA A 47 1.49 15.52 -12.72
C ALA A 47 0.80 16.07 -13.96
N SER A 48 -0.44 15.65 -14.26
CA SER A 48 -1.22 16.05 -15.44
C SER A 48 -1.88 17.43 -15.31
N PHE A 49 -2.14 17.91 -14.09
CA PHE A 49 -2.87 19.16 -13.83
C PHE A 49 -1.99 20.41 -13.65
N GLY A 50 -0.71 20.34 -14.00
CA GLY A 50 0.16 21.53 -14.00
C GLY A 50 -0.30 22.55 -15.05
N PRO A 51 -0.33 23.89 -14.75
CA PRO A 51 -0.69 24.89 -15.74
C PRO A 51 0.30 24.85 -16.91
N MET A 52 -0.22 24.77 -18.13
CA MET A 52 0.53 24.69 -19.38
C MET A 52 1.43 25.92 -19.69
N SER A 53 1.73 26.78 -18.75
CA SER A 53 2.37 28.06 -19.03
C SER A 53 3.76 28.29 -18.42
N THR A 54 4.33 27.35 -17.70
CA THR A 54 5.74 27.47 -17.29
C THR A 54 6.37 26.09 -17.37
N ALA A 55 7.53 26.02 -18.05
CA ALA A 55 8.30 24.80 -18.24
C ALA A 55 8.15 23.83 -17.08
N SER A 56 7.44 22.73 -17.33
CA SER A 56 7.09 21.68 -16.40
C SER A 56 8.31 21.29 -15.57
N LYS A 57 8.40 21.78 -14.35
CA LYS A 57 9.21 21.10 -13.35
C LYS A 57 8.52 19.76 -13.14
N ALA A 58 9.08 18.70 -13.75
CA ALA A 58 8.63 17.36 -13.51
C ALA A 58 8.49 17.19 -12.00
N THR A 59 7.28 16.81 -11.55
CA THR A 59 7.02 16.68 -10.12
C THR A 59 7.96 15.60 -9.58
N ASP A 60 8.83 15.97 -8.64
CA ASP A 60 9.77 15.02 -8.00
C ASP A 60 8.95 13.95 -7.26
N PRO A 61 9.01 12.66 -7.67
CA PRO A 61 8.18 11.62 -7.08
C PRO A 61 8.52 11.35 -5.61
N ALA A 62 9.78 11.54 -5.20
CA ALA A 62 10.18 11.40 -3.81
C ALA A 62 9.57 12.50 -2.94
N ARG A 63 9.58 13.73 -3.43
CA ARG A 63 8.94 14.87 -2.75
C ARG A 63 7.43 14.68 -2.69
N TRP A 64 6.80 14.31 -3.80
CA TRP A 64 5.36 14.07 -3.83
C TRP A 64 4.95 13.03 -2.80
N LEU A 65 5.66 11.88 -2.75
CA LEU A 65 5.36 10.84 -1.78
C LEU A 65 5.59 11.32 -0.34
N SER A 66 6.67 12.04 -0.08
CA SER A 66 6.94 12.57 1.26
C SER A 66 5.86 13.56 1.73
N ASP A 67 5.37 14.44 0.83
CA ASP A 67 4.28 15.36 1.13
C ASP A 67 2.97 14.59 1.42
N ARG A 68 2.66 13.53 0.64
CA ARG A 68 1.51 12.66 0.90
C ARG A 68 1.61 11.94 2.24
N LEU A 69 2.79 11.45 2.62
CA LEU A 69 2.98 10.81 3.92
C LEU A 69 2.71 11.77 5.09
N SER A 70 3.12 13.04 4.97
CA SER A 70 2.79 14.07 5.96
C SER A 70 1.28 14.26 6.10
N GLU A 71 0.57 14.31 4.96
CA GLU A 71 -0.88 14.47 4.95
C GLU A 71 -1.61 13.22 5.50
N VAL A 72 -1.16 12.02 5.13
CA VAL A 72 -1.67 10.75 5.69
C VAL A 72 -1.50 10.71 7.20
N ALA A 73 -0.32 11.09 7.71
CA ALA A 73 -0.08 11.14 9.16
C ALA A 73 -0.99 12.15 9.86
N SER A 74 -1.17 13.33 9.26
CA SER A 74 -2.10 14.36 9.78
C SER A 74 -3.54 13.86 9.77
N ALA A 75 -3.99 13.23 8.68
CA ALA A 75 -5.34 12.67 8.57
C ALA A 75 -5.55 11.55 9.60
N ALA A 76 -4.60 10.63 9.73
CA ALA A 76 -4.66 9.53 10.70
C ALA A 76 -4.76 10.06 12.15
N HIS A 77 -3.97 11.08 12.50
CA HIS A 77 -4.04 11.73 13.81
C HIS A 77 -5.40 12.37 14.05
N GLN A 78 -5.89 13.16 13.09
CA GLN A 78 -7.18 13.87 13.21
C GLN A 78 -8.39 12.94 13.29
N MET A 79 -8.29 11.75 12.71
CA MET A 79 -9.36 10.73 12.70
C MET A 79 -9.22 9.72 13.84
N ASP A 80 -8.26 9.89 14.75
CA ASP A 80 -7.89 8.91 15.79
C ASP A 80 -7.70 7.49 15.20
N GLN A 81 -7.12 7.41 13.99
CA GLN A 81 -6.86 6.15 13.34
C GLN A 81 -5.71 5.43 14.04
N ARG A 82 -6.01 4.32 14.71
CA ARG A 82 -5.05 3.56 15.55
C ARG A 82 -4.54 2.28 14.90
N MET A 83 -5.24 1.78 13.85
CA MET A 83 -4.82 0.56 13.19
C MET A 83 -3.49 0.76 12.47
N ARG A 84 -2.53 -0.12 12.74
CA ARG A 84 -1.15 -0.08 12.20
C ARG A 84 -0.74 -1.46 11.69
N PRO A 85 0.06 -1.53 10.60
CA PRO A 85 0.57 -0.39 9.80
C PRO A 85 -0.51 0.26 8.94
N ILE A 86 -0.24 1.51 8.49
CA ILE A 86 -1.03 2.16 7.44
C ILE A 86 -0.36 1.84 6.10
N ILE A 87 -1.08 1.17 5.23
CA ILE A 87 -0.63 0.83 3.86
C ILE A 87 -0.95 2.03 2.97
N VAL A 88 0.09 2.63 2.39
CA VAL A 88 -0.01 3.87 1.60
C VAL A 88 0.37 3.57 0.15
N PRO A 89 -0.57 3.68 -0.81
CA PRO A 89 -0.26 3.56 -2.22
C PRO A 89 0.81 4.57 -2.65
N SER A 90 1.84 4.08 -3.31
CA SER A 90 3.03 4.83 -3.66
C SER A 90 3.32 4.73 -5.16
N PRO A 91 3.70 5.83 -5.83
CA PRO A 91 3.93 5.79 -7.28
C PRO A 91 5.19 4.99 -7.60
N MET A 92 5.15 4.25 -8.72
CA MET A 92 6.28 3.47 -9.23
C MET A 92 7.56 4.32 -9.38
N ALA A 93 7.42 5.55 -9.84
CA ALA A 93 8.53 6.48 -10.01
C ALA A 93 9.25 6.79 -8.68
N ALA A 94 8.54 6.75 -7.55
CA ALA A 94 9.16 6.95 -6.24
C ALA A 94 10.03 5.75 -5.83
N LEU A 95 9.66 4.51 -6.18
CA LEU A 95 10.50 3.34 -5.88
C LEU A 95 11.86 3.43 -6.57
N SER A 96 11.89 3.93 -7.81
CA SER A 96 13.12 4.06 -8.61
C SER A 96 13.96 5.31 -8.25
N HIS A 97 13.45 6.20 -7.41
CA HIS A 97 14.12 7.46 -7.10
C HIS A 97 15.03 7.31 -5.87
N ALA A 98 16.33 7.63 -6.02
CA ALA A 98 17.36 7.37 -5.01
C ALA A 98 17.09 8.06 -3.65
N ASN A 99 16.43 9.22 -3.65
CA ASN A 99 16.21 10.02 -2.45
C ASN A 99 14.89 9.67 -1.71
N THR A 100 14.07 8.78 -2.23
CA THR A 100 12.74 8.49 -1.66
C THR A 100 12.81 8.07 -0.20
N ALA A 101 13.68 7.12 0.14
CA ALA A 101 13.78 6.62 1.51
C ALA A 101 14.17 7.74 2.49
N ILE A 102 15.11 8.59 2.12
CA ILE A 102 15.61 9.71 2.95
C ILE A 102 14.50 10.78 3.10
N ALA A 103 13.84 11.15 2.00
CA ALA A 103 12.78 12.16 2.02
C ALA A 103 11.59 11.71 2.88
N CYS A 104 11.16 10.46 2.71
CA CYS A 104 10.08 9.88 3.51
C CYS A 104 10.46 9.77 5.01
N ASP A 105 11.68 9.32 5.33
CA ASP A 105 12.16 9.24 6.71
C ASP A 105 12.19 10.61 7.37
N ALA A 106 12.75 11.62 6.71
CA ALA A 106 12.81 12.99 7.22
C ALA A 106 11.40 13.59 7.47
N THR A 107 10.43 13.20 6.65
CA THR A 107 9.04 13.65 6.80
C THR A 107 8.37 12.95 7.98
N ILE A 108 8.42 11.62 8.06
CA ILE A 108 7.74 10.86 9.13
C ILE A 108 8.28 11.22 10.51
N ARG A 109 9.58 11.48 10.65
CA ARG A 109 10.18 11.98 11.92
C ARG A 109 9.58 13.29 12.45
N ARG A 110 8.86 14.03 11.61
CA ARG A 110 8.18 15.28 11.99
C ARG A 110 6.70 15.08 12.30
N THR A 111 6.22 13.87 12.26
CA THR A 111 4.82 13.49 12.51
C THR A 111 4.68 12.71 13.81
N THR A 112 3.47 12.31 14.15
CA THR A 112 3.17 11.45 15.31
C THR A 112 3.37 9.97 15.02
N LEU A 113 3.68 9.61 13.76
CA LEU A 113 3.91 8.22 13.34
C LEU A 113 5.40 7.89 13.31
N CYS A 114 5.72 6.61 13.44
CA CYS A 114 7.05 6.11 13.15
C CYS A 114 7.08 5.32 11.83
N GLN A 115 8.26 5.12 11.27
CA GLN A 115 8.44 4.49 9.96
C GLN A 115 7.85 3.07 9.91
N GLN A 116 7.96 2.30 11.00
CA GLN A 116 7.43 0.94 11.09
C GLN A 116 5.89 0.88 11.06
N GLU A 117 5.23 2.00 11.32
CA GLU A 117 3.78 2.14 11.24
C GLU A 117 3.30 2.47 9.82
N ILE A 118 4.22 2.68 8.87
CA ILE A 118 3.95 2.96 7.46
C ILE A 118 4.40 1.78 6.60
N CYS A 119 3.49 1.30 5.76
CA CYS A 119 3.77 0.33 4.70
C CYS A 119 3.62 1.03 3.35
N LEU A 120 4.70 1.19 2.60
CA LEU A 120 4.68 1.76 1.26
C LEU A 120 4.29 0.66 0.27
N GLU A 121 3.19 0.86 -0.43
CA GLU A 121 2.67 -0.11 -1.38
C GLU A 121 2.92 0.35 -2.82
N PHE A 122 3.52 -0.52 -3.62
CA PHE A 122 3.81 -0.29 -5.03
C PHE A 122 3.11 -1.33 -5.89
N GLU A 123 2.64 -0.94 -7.08
CA GLU A 123 2.10 -1.89 -8.06
C GLU A 123 3.18 -2.91 -8.48
N ASP A 124 2.80 -4.15 -8.79
CA ASP A 124 3.74 -5.22 -9.15
C ASP A 124 4.62 -4.86 -10.34
N ALA A 125 4.11 -4.08 -11.29
CA ALA A 125 4.87 -3.57 -12.42
C ALA A 125 6.10 -2.73 -12.02
N ALA A 126 6.11 -2.12 -10.83
CA ALA A 126 7.27 -1.40 -10.31
C ALA A 126 8.47 -2.32 -10.05
N PHE A 127 8.23 -3.60 -9.92
CA PHE A 127 9.25 -4.61 -9.65
C PHE A 127 9.76 -5.31 -10.93
N ALA A 128 9.14 -5.02 -12.08
CA ALA A 128 9.46 -5.65 -13.36
C ALA A 128 10.74 -5.11 -14.05
N GLY A 129 11.26 -3.96 -13.57
CA GLY A 129 12.40 -3.29 -14.17
C GLY A 129 13.75 -3.97 -13.94
N CYS A 130 14.80 -3.19 -13.63
CA CYS A 130 16.13 -3.71 -13.30
C CYS A 130 16.12 -4.40 -11.92
N PRO A 131 16.07 -5.73 -11.82
CA PRO A 131 15.83 -6.41 -10.55
C PRO A 131 16.80 -6.01 -9.44
N ASN A 132 18.08 -5.83 -9.77
CA ASN A 132 19.11 -5.45 -8.79
C ASN A 132 18.91 -4.04 -8.23
N ASP A 133 18.45 -3.10 -9.05
CA ASP A 133 18.17 -1.72 -8.61
C ASP A 133 16.93 -1.68 -7.72
N VAL A 134 15.90 -2.42 -8.09
CA VAL A 134 14.68 -2.54 -7.30
C VAL A 134 14.98 -3.14 -5.92
N VAL A 135 15.72 -4.26 -5.86
CA VAL A 135 16.14 -4.88 -4.59
C VAL A 135 16.89 -3.86 -3.72
N ARG A 136 17.80 -3.10 -4.32
CA ARG A 136 18.58 -2.07 -3.59
C ARG A 136 17.67 -0.96 -3.04
N HIS A 137 16.70 -0.48 -3.82
CA HIS A 137 15.80 0.59 -3.38
C HIS A 137 14.83 0.10 -2.30
N VAL A 138 14.28 -1.09 -2.44
CA VAL A 138 13.45 -1.72 -1.40
C VAL A 138 14.26 -1.92 -0.11
N ALA A 139 15.48 -2.47 -0.21
CA ALA A 139 16.37 -2.63 0.94
C ALA A 139 16.71 -1.28 1.59
N HIS A 140 16.77 -0.19 0.82
CA HIS A 140 17.00 1.15 1.36
C HIS A 140 15.79 1.63 2.17
N LEU A 141 14.56 1.47 1.66
CA LEU A 141 13.33 1.76 2.41
C LEU A 141 13.27 0.95 3.73
N ARG A 142 13.57 -0.34 3.65
CA ARG A 142 13.61 -1.24 4.83
C ARG A 142 14.62 -0.79 5.88
N ARG A 143 15.82 -0.37 5.48
CA ARG A 143 16.85 0.17 6.39
C ARG A 143 16.41 1.44 7.09
N HIS A 144 15.55 2.25 6.48
CA HIS A 144 14.91 3.41 7.11
C HIS A 144 13.70 3.04 7.98
N GLY A 145 13.35 1.75 8.09
CA GLY A 145 12.30 1.24 8.94
C GLY A 145 10.92 1.14 8.29
N PHE A 146 10.76 1.52 7.03
CA PHE A 146 9.50 1.37 6.33
C PHE A 146 9.18 -0.10 6.02
N ARG A 147 7.91 -0.46 6.06
CA ARG A 147 7.40 -1.70 5.50
C ARG A 147 7.13 -1.50 4.01
N VAL A 148 7.17 -2.59 3.25
CA VAL A 148 6.92 -2.57 1.80
C VAL A 148 5.88 -3.62 1.44
N SER A 149 4.90 -3.21 0.63
CA SER A 149 3.83 -4.05 0.09
C SER A 149 3.84 -4.03 -1.44
N VAL A 150 3.35 -5.10 -2.04
CA VAL A 150 3.11 -5.19 -3.48
C VAL A 150 1.62 -5.26 -3.75
N ASP A 151 1.13 -4.36 -4.60
CA ASP A 151 -0.25 -4.36 -5.09
C ASP A 151 -0.35 -5.21 -6.36
N MET A 152 -0.98 -6.37 -6.26
CA MET A 152 -1.22 -7.31 -7.35
C MET A 152 -2.68 -7.32 -7.82
N ARG A 153 -3.49 -6.33 -7.46
CA ARG A 153 -4.91 -6.30 -7.84
C ARG A 153 -5.14 -6.04 -9.34
N LYS A 154 -4.18 -5.41 -10.00
CA LYS A 154 -4.28 -5.09 -11.45
C LYS A 154 -3.44 -6.02 -12.32
N SER A 155 -2.34 -6.51 -11.80
CA SER A 155 -1.44 -7.43 -12.48
C SER A 155 -0.64 -8.26 -11.48
N TRP A 156 -0.21 -9.46 -11.89
CA TRP A 156 0.62 -10.40 -11.10
C TRP A 156 1.64 -11.08 -12.02
N GLN A 157 2.13 -10.35 -13.01
CA GLN A 157 3.02 -10.89 -14.03
C GLN A 157 4.49 -10.89 -13.60
N THR A 158 4.84 -10.04 -12.64
CA THR A 158 6.21 -9.90 -12.17
C THR A 158 6.53 -10.96 -11.13
N PRO A 159 7.46 -11.90 -11.42
CA PRO A 159 7.89 -12.85 -10.42
C PRO A 159 8.64 -12.12 -9.30
N ILE A 160 8.20 -12.30 -8.06
CA ILE A 160 8.93 -11.83 -6.89
C ILE A 160 10.09 -12.79 -6.65
N GLY A 161 11.28 -12.40 -7.11
CA GLY A 161 12.51 -13.17 -6.91
C GLY A 161 12.87 -13.33 -5.43
N GLU A 162 13.71 -14.33 -5.11
CA GLU A 162 14.08 -14.68 -3.75
C GLU A 162 14.64 -13.48 -2.95
N GLY A 163 15.45 -12.64 -3.58
CA GLY A 163 16.02 -11.44 -2.94
C GLY A 163 14.96 -10.39 -2.54
N LEU A 164 13.84 -10.30 -3.25
CA LEU A 164 12.73 -9.41 -2.91
C LEU A 164 11.81 -10.02 -1.86
N ARG A 165 11.60 -11.35 -1.87
CA ARG A 165 10.71 -12.03 -0.91
C ARG A 165 11.05 -11.72 0.53
N LEU A 166 12.34 -11.60 0.85
CA LEU A 166 12.82 -11.28 2.20
C LEU A 166 12.65 -9.82 2.60
N LEU A 167 12.34 -8.94 1.65
CA LEU A 167 12.23 -7.50 1.85
C LEU A 167 10.78 -7.00 1.80
N ILE A 168 9.85 -7.83 1.30
CA ILE A 168 8.43 -7.48 1.17
C ILE A 168 7.67 -8.04 2.38
N ASP A 169 6.85 -7.19 3.00
CA ASP A 169 6.05 -7.54 4.19
C ASP A 169 4.69 -8.11 3.82
N SER A 170 4.09 -7.63 2.70
CA SER A 170 2.75 -8.04 2.31
C SER A 170 2.50 -7.99 0.81
N LEU A 171 1.52 -8.78 0.38
CA LEU A 171 0.90 -8.70 -0.94
C LEU A 171 -0.56 -8.31 -0.81
N ARG A 172 -1.08 -7.53 -1.75
CA ARG A 172 -2.51 -7.26 -1.83
C ARG A 172 -3.07 -7.74 -3.17
N VAL A 173 -4.13 -8.55 -3.11
CA VAL A 173 -4.81 -9.16 -4.26
C VAL A 173 -6.30 -8.80 -4.25
N ASP A 174 -6.99 -8.92 -5.39
CA ASP A 174 -8.46 -8.85 -5.41
C ASP A 174 -9.02 -10.27 -5.28
N ALA A 175 -9.89 -10.50 -4.31
CA ALA A 175 -10.49 -11.82 -4.08
C ALA A 175 -11.28 -12.34 -5.28
N ARG A 176 -11.85 -11.45 -6.10
CA ARG A 176 -12.62 -11.80 -7.30
C ARG A 176 -11.77 -12.45 -8.39
N ASP A 177 -10.46 -12.15 -8.40
CA ASP A 177 -9.54 -12.71 -9.39
C ASP A 177 -9.02 -14.09 -8.99
N LEU A 178 -9.13 -14.47 -7.71
CA LEU A 178 -8.66 -15.76 -7.20
C LEU A 178 -9.46 -16.94 -7.74
N GLU A 179 -10.80 -16.81 -7.83
CA GLU A 179 -11.69 -17.88 -8.26
C GLU A 179 -11.39 -18.39 -9.68
N MET A 180 -10.80 -17.53 -10.51
CA MET A 180 -10.57 -17.80 -11.93
C MET A 180 -9.09 -17.99 -12.27
N ASN A 181 -8.19 -17.97 -11.27
CA ASN A 181 -6.75 -17.89 -11.54
C ASN A 181 -5.89 -18.72 -10.57
N GLU A 182 -5.64 -19.98 -10.96
CA GLU A 182 -4.77 -20.89 -10.20
C GLU A 182 -3.36 -20.32 -9.99
N LYS A 183 -2.80 -19.64 -11.00
CA LYS A 183 -1.49 -19.01 -10.87
C LYS A 183 -1.44 -17.94 -9.76
N LEU A 184 -2.52 -17.17 -9.60
CA LEU A 184 -2.61 -16.18 -8.53
C LEU A 184 -2.71 -16.86 -7.16
N MET A 185 -3.43 -17.97 -7.06
CA MET A 185 -3.47 -18.78 -5.83
C MET A 185 -2.10 -19.32 -5.46
N ASP A 186 -1.36 -19.89 -6.43
CA ASP A 186 0.02 -20.37 -6.22
C ASP A 186 0.94 -19.25 -5.71
N ILE A 187 0.80 -18.03 -6.25
CA ILE A 187 1.55 -16.86 -5.79
C ILE A 187 1.20 -16.52 -4.33
N CYS A 188 -0.08 -16.57 -3.95
CA CYS A 188 -0.53 -16.31 -2.58
C CYS A 188 0.03 -17.34 -1.60
N GLU A 189 -0.05 -18.64 -1.94
CA GLU A 189 0.51 -19.71 -1.12
C GLU A 189 2.03 -19.57 -0.95
N ALA A 190 2.76 -19.31 -2.04
CA ALA A 190 4.21 -19.12 -2.01
C ALA A 190 4.61 -17.87 -1.19
N ALA A 191 3.83 -16.79 -1.27
CA ALA A 191 4.04 -15.58 -0.49
C ALA A 191 3.84 -15.85 1.00
N SER A 192 2.73 -16.49 1.35
CA SER A 192 2.41 -16.86 2.72
C SER A 192 3.45 -17.82 3.31
N ALA A 193 3.86 -18.84 2.56
CA ALA A 193 4.94 -19.76 2.96
C ALA A 193 6.29 -19.06 3.18
N SER A 194 6.50 -17.90 2.55
CA SER A 194 7.69 -17.06 2.73
C SER A 194 7.55 -16.06 3.89
N GLY A 195 6.44 -16.09 4.63
CA GLY A 195 6.16 -15.20 5.76
C GLY A 195 5.60 -13.84 5.38
N MET A 196 5.21 -13.61 4.12
CA MET A 196 4.52 -12.40 3.72
C MET A 196 3.03 -12.48 4.13
N LEU A 197 2.48 -11.34 4.55
CA LEU A 197 1.05 -11.22 4.77
C LEU A 197 0.33 -11.06 3.42
N VAL A 198 -0.61 -11.95 3.11
CA VAL A 198 -1.46 -11.80 1.93
C VAL A 198 -2.80 -11.20 2.34
N ILE A 199 -3.17 -10.09 1.70
CA ILE A 199 -4.39 -9.32 1.98
C ILE A 199 -5.30 -9.39 0.78
N ALA A 200 -6.50 -9.98 0.93
CA ALA A 200 -7.52 -9.99 -0.10
C ALA A 200 -8.44 -8.77 0.04
N GLU A 201 -8.54 -7.95 -1.03
CA GLU A 201 -9.55 -6.89 -1.13
C GLU A 201 -10.84 -7.47 -1.71
N ASN A 202 -11.99 -6.94 -1.30
CA ASN A 202 -13.32 -7.37 -1.72
C ASN A 202 -13.66 -8.85 -1.40
N ALA A 203 -12.96 -9.48 -0.46
CA ALA A 203 -13.28 -10.83 -0.01
C ALA A 203 -14.66 -10.87 0.64
N ASN A 204 -15.38 -11.99 0.45
CA ASN A 204 -16.56 -12.27 1.26
C ASN A 204 -16.09 -12.86 2.59
N TRP A 205 -16.63 -12.37 3.69
CA TRP A 205 -16.34 -12.89 5.02
C TRP A 205 -16.60 -14.41 5.16
N ARG A 206 -17.60 -14.91 4.45
CA ARG A 206 -17.95 -16.34 4.44
C ARG A 206 -16.88 -17.23 3.83
N ASP A 207 -16.03 -16.68 2.97
CA ASP A 207 -14.97 -17.44 2.27
C ASP A 207 -13.68 -17.49 3.09
N GLY A 208 -13.69 -16.95 4.33
CA GLY A 208 -12.50 -16.83 5.18
C GLY A 208 -11.76 -18.16 5.40
N GLU A 209 -12.47 -19.29 5.58
CA GLU A 209 -11.83 -20.61 5.72
C GLU A 209 -11.15 -21.08 4.43
N PHE A 210 -11.77 -20.83 3.28
CA PHE A 210 -11.19 -21.14 1.97
C PHE A 210 -9.95 -20.30 1.73
N LEU A 211 -10.06 -18.97 1.90
CA LEU A 211 -8.96 -18.02 1.71
C LEU A 211 -7.78 -18.34 2.63
N ASN A 212 -8.06 -18.67 3.87
CA ASN A 212 -7.02 -19.05 4.84
C ASN A 212 -6.25 -20.33 4.41
N ARG A 213 -6.92 -21.31 3.80
CA ARG A 213 -6.27 -22.53 3.28
C ARG A 213 -5.29 -22.25 2.16
N ILE A 214 -5.54 -21.24 1.33
CA ILE A 214 -4.63 -20.82 0.24
C ILE A 214 -3.67 -19.71 0.69
N GLY A 215 -3.44 -19.55 2.00
CA GLY A 215 -2.45 -18.64 2.56
C GLY A 215 -2.90 -17.19 2.69
N ILE A 216 -4.19 -16.89 2.51
CA ILE A 216 -4.74 -15.53 2.67
C ILE A 216 -5.39 -15.41 4.04
N HIS A 217 -4.73 -14.73 4.97
CA HIS A 217 -5.16 -14.60 6.36
C HIS A 217 -5.88 -13.29 6.67
N ALA A 218 -5.80 -12.32 5.76
CA ALA A 218 -6.31 -10.98 5.98
C ALA A 218 -7.17 -10.49 4.81
N GLY A 219 -8.12 -9.61 5.13
CA GLY A 219 -8.97 -8.96 4.14
C GLY A 219 -9.16 -7.47 4.41
N SER A 220 -9.41 -6.72 3.35
CA SER A 220 -9.83 -5.32 3.42
C SER A 220 -11.06 -5.10 2.53
N LYS A 221 -11.87 -4.06 2.83
CA LYS A 221 -13.15 -3.81 2.13
C LYS A 221 -14.02 -5.08 2.05
N LEU A 222 -14.11 -5.79 3.18
CA LEU A 222 -14.84 -7.04 3.26
C LEU A 222 -16.31 -6.86 2.89
N ARG A 223 -16.82 -7.75 2.05
CA ARG A 223 -18.21 -7.77 1.64
C ARG A 223 -19.01 -8.61 2.63
N THR A 224 -20.10 -8.03 3.11
CA THR A 224 -21.14 -8.76 3.83
C THR A 224 -22.31 -8.90 2.85
N ASP A 225 -22.37 -10.00 2.13
CA ASP A 225 -23.55 -10.25 1.32
C ASP A 225 -24.71 -10.56 2.28
N SER A 226 -25.74 -9.75 2.19
CA SER A 226 -27.04 -9.95 2.80
C SER A 226 -27.81 -11.02 2.06
#